data_7bdc71771e9c6eb4d16aa5e6c1bb23bb
#
_entry.id   7bdc71771e9c6eb4d16aa5e6c1bb23bb
#
_cell.length_a   1.000
_cell.length_b   1.000
_cell.length_c   1.000
_cell.angle_alpha   90.00
_cell.angle_beta   90.00
_cell.angle_gamma   90.00
#
_symmetry.space_group_name_H-M   'P 1'
#
loop_
_entity.id
_entity.type
_entity.pdbx_description
1 polymer ?
#
loop_
_entity_poly.entity_id
_entity_poly.type
_entity_poly.pdbx_seq_one_letter_code
_entity_poly.pdbx_strand_id
1 'polypeptide(L)'
;TAAMVLVLVLGVLAAADVINLPGHWKRTLGFEKTTPNPPCRPHLYRNDPKQPPAPAGHWRAEPEMPRTQVEATAVGIGSTIYTAEGSPPGNLHTVLAFDTKTRKWSEPTHIPIGLDHAEAAAYDGKLYLAGGYLNGEEPTTDFWQYDPKSDRWTQLPSMHQPPRAAGAVGVIGHKLYVAGGAPQTFNVSSFPVYNTLEIYDFKTGKWTFGAPMQIGRHHISGAVVDGMFYVAGGRGSRDHSLTIFERYDPKTNEWTTMPKMPFGVASPRVVAAGGRVVVIGGEDQFNWEEGEGWVTPSAWEFDPKTNKWSRLPNMHTERRGGGAGVAGGRIYAVGGSYCPGLKPNGPVGTHTVESLPISALKRY
;
A
#
# COMPACT_ATOMS: atom_id res chain seq x y z
N THR A 1 -2.65 47.40 0.54
CA THR A 1 -3.61 47.97 1.51
C THR A 1 -4.91 47.16 1.58
N ALA A 2 -5.60 46.84 0.46
CA ALA A 2 -6.81 46.06 0.47
C ALA A 2 -6.55 44.57 0.83
N ALA A 3 -5.45 43.98 0.36
CA ALA A 3 -5.06 42.60 0.69
C ALA A 3 -4.72 42.43 2.18
N MET A 4 -4.07 43.47 2.78
CA MET A 4 -3.70 43.44 4.19
C MET A 4 -4.94 43.56 5.13
N VAL A 5 -5.94 44.33 4.71
CA VAL A 5 -7.22 44.44 5.44
C VAL A 5 -8.02 43.17 5.30
N LEU A 6 -8.03 42.50 4.16
CA LEU A 6 -8.72 41.23 3.93
C LEU A 6 -8.10 40.11 4.80
N VAL A 7 -6.77 40.05 4.91
CA VAL A 7 -6.06 39.10 5.76
C VAL A 7 -6.37 39.36 7.25
N LEU A 8 -6.45 40.61 7.69
CA LEU A 8 -6.83 40.98 9.05
C LEU A 8 -8.27 40.63 9.37
N VAL A 9 -9.21 40.90 8.46
CA VAL A 9 -10.64 40.58 8.65
C VAL A 9 -10.88 39.06 8.66
N LEU A 10 -10.27 38.33 7.73
CA LEU A 10 -10.32 36.86 7.73
C LEU A 10 -9.64 36.26 8.97
N GLY A 11 -8.58 36.89 9.47
CA GLY A 11 -7.89 36.48 10.68
C GLY A 11 -8.73 36.62 11.94
N VAL A 12 -9.43 37.72 12.09
CA VAL A 12 -10.31 37.96 13.24
C VAL A 12 -11.53 37.04 13.19
N LEU A 13 -12.08 36.79 11.99
CA LEU A 13 -13.24 35.91 11.82
C LEU A 13 -12.87 34.43 12.00
N ALA A 14 -11.67 34.00 11.60
CA ALA A 14 -11.21 32.64 11.85
C ALA A 14 -10.85 32.37 13.32
N ALA A 15 -10.30 33.38 14.01
CA ALA A 15 -10.04 33.30 15.45
C ALA A 15 -11.31 33.26 16.29
N ALA A 16 -12.44 33.73 15.73
CA ALA A 16 -13.76 33.67 16.38
C ALA A 16 -14.60 32.43 15.96
N ASP A 17 -14.00 31.47 15.23
CA ASP A 17 -14.69 30.31 14.64
C ASP A 17 -15.92 30.65 13.77
N VAL A 18 -16.01 31.90 13.28
CA VAL A 18 -17.11 32.37 12.45
C VAL A 18 -16.99 31.90 11.00
N ILE A 19 -15.77 31.60 10.53
CA ILE A 19 -15.51 31.05 9.21
C ILE A 19 -14.78 29.70 9.35
N ASN A 20 -15.42 28.66 8.85
CA ASN A 20 -14.82 27.35 8.77
C ASN A 20 -13.84 27.30 7.57
N LEU A 21 -12.59 27.72 7.79
CA LEU A 21 -11.56 27.67 6.77
C LEU A 21 -11.03 26.22 6.65
N PRO A 22 -10.78 25.73 5.42
CA PRO A 22 -10.07 24.48 5.22
C PRO A 22 -8.72 24.46 5.96
N GLY A 23 -8.31 23.34 6.53
CA GLY A 23 -7.12 23.23 7.38
C GLY A 23 -5.82 23.74 6.73
N HIS A 24 -5.66 23.56 5.40
CA HIS A 24 -4.50 24.10 4.68
C HIS A 24 -4.46 25.65 4.69
N TRP A 25 -5.60 26.34 4.63
CA TRP A 25 -5.68 27.79 4.75
C TRP A 25 -5.37 28.28 6.17
N LYS A 26 -5.86 27.54 7.19
CA LYS A 26 -5.52 27.82 8.59
C LYS A 26 -4.01 27.76 8.83
N ARG A 27 -3.33 26.76 8.29
CA ARG A 27 -1.86 26.63 8.32
C ARG A 27 -1.14 27.74 7.55
N THR A 28 -1.54 28.00 6.32
CA THR A 28 -0.94 29.03 5.46
C THR A 28 -1.06 30.42 6.07
N LEU A 29 -2.17 30.70 6.78
CA LEU A 29 -2.42 31.97 7.43
C LEU A 29 -1.90 32.05 8.87
N GLY A 30 -1.27 31.00 9.40
CA GLY A 30 -0.65 30.98 10.72
C GLY A 30 -1.64 30.93 11.90
N PHE A 31 -2.90 30.52 11.66
CA PHE A 31 -3.90 30.38 12.71
C PHE A 31 -3.81 29.06 13.49
N GLU A 32 -3.20 28.04 12.91
CA GLU A 32 -2.83 26.84 13.67
C GLU A 32 -1.43 27.01 14.23
N LYS A 33 -1.31 27.07 15.55
CA LYS A 33 -0.03 26.82 16.21
C LYS A 33 0.37 25.40 15.85
N THR A 34 1.39 25.25 15.05
CA THR A 34 2.06 23.97 14.88
C THR A 34 2.66 23.58 16.22
N THR A 35 1.90 22.88 17.07
CA THR A 35 2.57 22.09 18.10
C THR A 35 3.47 21.14 17.35
N PRO A 36 4.80 21.12 17.65
CA PRO A 36 5.66 20.14 17.04
C PRO A 36 5.03 18.77 17.35
N ASN A 37 4.57 18.04 16.32
CA ASN A 37 4.14 16.68 16.54
C ASN A 37 5.25 15.96 17.29
N PRO A 38 4.95 15.20 18.34
CA PRO A 38 5.98 14.46 19.05
C PRO A 38 6.77 13.65 18.01
N PRO A 39 8.09 13.58 18.15
CA PRO A 39 8.90 12.80 17.24
C PRO A 39 8.30 11.40 17.15
N CYS A 40 8.15 10.89 15.95
CA CYS A 40 7.79 9.50 15.75
C CYS A 40 8.74 8.66 16.58
N ARG A 41 8.23 7.96 17.58
CA ARG A 41 9.03 7.06 18.39
C ARG A 41 9.00 5.71 17.71
N PRO A 42 10.09 5.28 17.05
CA PRO A 42 10.25 3.88 16.69
C PRO A 42 10.03 3.06 17.97
N HIS A 43 9.31 1.96 17.90
CA HIS A 43 9.07 1.04 19.04
C HIS A 43 7.89 1.34 19.98
N LEU A 44 6.91 2.17 19.60
CA LEU A 44 5.65 2.22 20.35
C LEU A 44 4.70 1.06 20.01
N TYR A 45 5.09 0.13 19.13
CA TYR A 45 4.36 -1.12 18.99
C TYR A 45 4.42 -1.89 20.31
N ARG A 46 3.42 -1.70 21.14
CA ARG A 46 3.13 -2.65 22.21
C ARG A 46 2.56 -3.87 21.52
N ASN A 47 3.21 -5.02 21.65
CA ASN A 47 2.61 -6.29 21.29
C ASN A 47 1.15 -6.24 21.75
N ASP A 48 0.20 -6.23 20.81
CA ASP A 48 -1.20 -6.32 21.18
C ASP A 48 -1.32 -7.54 22.11
N PRO A 49 -1.68 -7.37 23.38
CA PRO A 49 -1.74 -8.48 24.33
C PRO A 49 -2.73 -9.57 23.91
N LYS A 50 -3.58 -9.27 22.91
CA LYS A 50 -4.52 -10.22 22.32
C LYS A 50 -3.92 -11.07 21.21
N GLN A 51 -2.73 -10.71 20.68
CA GLN A 51 -2.07 -11.51 19.66
C GLN A 51 -1.21 -12.60 20.30
N PRO A 52 -1.20 -13.82 19.75
CA PRO A 52 -0.28 -14.85 20.21
C PRO A 52 1.16 -14.38 19.96
N PRO A 53 2.12 -14.81 20.80
CA PRO A 53 3.53 -14.46 20.60
C PRO A 53 4.01 -14.92 19.22
N ALA A 54 4.90 -14.13 18.60
CA ALA A 54 5.52 -14.51 17.34
C ALA A 54 6.37 -15.77 17.54
N PRO A 55 6.32 -16.73 16.59
CA PRO A 55 7.17 -17.91 16.65
C PRO A 55 8.65 -17.51 16.53
N ALA A 56 9.52 -18.38 17.04
CA ALA A 56 10.95 -18.24 16.81
C ALA A 56 11.27 -18.33 15.32
N GLY A 57 12.26 -17.57 14.89
CA GLY A 57 12.66 -17.46 13.48
C GLY A 57 13.05 -16.03 13.17
N HIS A 58 13.78 -15.84 12.08
CA HIS A 58 14.31 -14.52 11.77
C HIS A 58 14.12 -14.17 10.30
N TRP A 59 13.61 -12.97 10.08
CA TRP A 59 13.82 -12.26 8.83
C TRP A 59 15.31 -11.93 8.71
N ARG A 60 15.86 -12.11 7.53
CA ARG A 60 17.23 -11.75 7.24
C ARG A 60 17.29 -10.30 6.77
N ALA A 61 18.16 -9.50 7.38
CA ALA A 61 18.47 -8.18 6.86
C ALA A 61 19.18 -8.30 5.50
N GLU A 62 18.71 -7.52 4.54
CA GLU A 62 19.27 -7.40 3.20
C GLU A 62 19.98 -6.04 3.06
N PRO A 63 20.79 -5.83 2.01
CA PRO A 63 21.33 -4.51 1.71
C PRO A 63 20.23 -3.44 1.64
N GLU A 64 20.48 -2.32 2.32
CA GLU A 64 19.54 -1.21 2.39
C GLU A 64 19.27 -0.61 1.01
N MET A 65 18.07 -0.07 0.86
CA MET A 65 17.67 0.69 -0.34
C MET A 65 18.50 1.98 -0.44
N PRO A 66 18.89 2.39 -1.65
CA PRO A 66 19.60 3.67 -1.85
C PRO A 66 18.71 4.89 -1.54
N ARG A 67 17.39 4.74 -1.61
CA ARG A 67 16.39 5.78 -1.30
C ARG A 67 15.27 5.18 -0.46
N THR A 68 14.66 5.99 0.41
CA THR A 68 13.42 5.59 1.10
C THR A 68 12.25 5.65 0.13
N GLN A 69 11.33 4.71 0.24
CA GLN A 69 10.06 4.73 -0.49
C GLN A 69 8.94 4.35 0.48
N VAL A 70 7.92 5.21 0.58
CA VAL A 70 6.71 5.01 1.40
C VAL A 70 5.50 5.11 0.50
N GLU A 71 4.47 4.33 0.78
CA GLU A 71 3.31 4.09 -0.09
C GLU A 71 3.73 3.61 -1.49
N ALA A 72 4.84 2.88 -1.49
CA ALA A 72 5.44 2.28 -2.66
C ALA A 72 4.89 0.87 -2.89
N THR A 73 5.10 0.38 -4.08
CA THR A 73 4.76 -0.99 -4.44
C THR A 73 6.02 -1.79 -4.77
N ALA A 74 5.94 -3.12 -4.70
CA ALA A 74 7.02 -3.98 -5.16
C ALA A 74 6.51 -5.28 -5.76
N VAL A 75 7.23 -5.79 -6.74
CA VAL A 75 6.95 -7.08 -7.39
C VAL A 75 8.24 -7.85 -7.67
N GLY A 76 8.13 -9.16 -7.68
CA GLY A 76 9.21 -10.05 -8.14
C GLY A 76 9.10 -10.34 -9.64
N ILE A 77 10.19 -10.11 -10.39
CA ILE A 77 10.32 -10.51 -11.80
C ILE A 77 11.60 -11.32 -11.94
N GLY A 78 11.49 -12.61 -12.16
CA GLY A 78 12.64 -13.50 -12.18
C GLY A 78 13.39 -13.53 -10.83
N SER A 79 14.65 -13.11 -10.81
CA SER A 79 15.46 -12.99 -9.58
C SER A 79 15.53 -11.56 -9.03
N THR A 80 14.74 -10.64 -9.55
CA THR A 80 14.80 -9.22 -9.19
C THR A 80 13.52 -8.78 -8.49
N ILE A 81 13.66 -8.03 -7.40
CA ILE A 81 12.56 -7.28 -6.78
C ILE A 81 12.61 -5.85 -7.33
N TYR A 82 11.57 -5.47 -8.05
CA TYR A 82 11.36 -4.09 -8.50
C TYR A 82 10.48 -3.38 -7.49
N THR A 83 10.90 -2.18 -7.06
CA THR A 83 10.04 -1.25 -6.32
C THR A 83 9.81 -0.02 -7.18
N ALA A 84 8.63 0.53 -7.12
CA ALA A 84 8.26 1.67 -7.93
C ALA A 84 7.50 2.69 -7.09
N GLU A 85 7.60 3.97 -7.49
CA GLU A 85 6.86 5.09 -6.92
C GLU A 85 7.11 5.40 -5.43
N GLY A 86 6.24 6.24 -4.87
CA GLY A 86 6.14 6.49 -3.43
C GLY A 86 6.72 7.81 -2.96
N SER A 87 6.30 8.19 -1.76
CA SER A 87 6.76 9.38 -1.06
C SER A 87 8.17 9.20 -0.45
N PRO A 88 8.93 10.26 -0.17
CA PRO A 88 8.62 11.68 -0.34
C PRO A 88 8.59 12.12 -1.81
N PRO A 89 8.14 13.35 -2.11
CA PRO A 89 7.91 13.83 -3.48
C PRO A 89 9.07 13.61 -4.46
N GLY A 90 10.31 13.65 -3.99
CA GLY A 90 11.50 13.38 -4.82
C GLY A 90 11.64 11.94 -5.32
N ASN A 91 10.80 11.00 -4.86
CA ASN A 91 10.84 9.57 -5.22
C ASN A 91 9.65 9.12 -6.08
N LEU A 92 8.72 10.01 -6.40
CA LEU A 92 7.50 9.67 -7.15
C LEU A 92 7.75 9.04 -8.53
N HIS A 93 8.91 9.31 -9.13
CA HIS A 93 9.34 8.75 -10.41
C HIS A 93 10.30 7.56 -10.26
N THR A 94 10.69 7.21 -9.04
CA THR A 94 11.81 6.29 -8.81
C THR A 94 11.39 4.84 -8.99
N VAL A 95 12.18 4.10 -9.76
CA VAL A 95 12.13 2.63 -9.81
C VAL A 95 13.47 2.09 -9.32
N LEU A 96 13.44 1.26 -8.28
CA LEU A 96 14.63 0.56 -7.81
C LEU A 96 14.50 -0.92 -8.12
N ALA A 97 15.63 -1.56 -8.36
CA ALA A 97 15.71 -2.99 -8.63
C ALA A 97 16.75 -3.64 -7.73
N PHE A 98 16.33 -4.65 -6.98
CA PHE A 98 17.20 -5.47 -6.14
C PHE A 98 17.42 -6.84 -6.78
N ASP A 99 18.61 -7.10 -7.24
CA ASP A 99 19.00 -8.44 -7.72
C ASP A 99 19.26 -9.35 -6.52
N THR A 100 18.43 -10.35 -6.33
CA THR A 100 18.46 -11.24 -5.15
C THR A 100 19.64 -12.22 -5.17
N LYS A 101 20.29 -12.43 -6.32
CA LYS A 101 21.47 -13.29 -6.47
C LYS A 101 22.74 -12.54 -6.09
N THR A 102 22.93 -11.34 -6.65
CA THR A 102 24.10 -10.50 -6.37
C THR A 102 23.93 -9.67 -5.11
N ARG A 103 22.70 -9.52 -4.62
CA ARG A 103 22.29 -8.67 -3.49
C ARG A 103 22.70 -7.20 -3.69
N LYS A 104 22.52 -6.70 -4.90
CA LYS A 104 22.84 -5.31 -5.27
C LYS A 104 21.59 -4.58 -5.73
N TRP A 105 21.52 -3.30 -5.37
CA TRP A 105 20.52 -2.36 -5.85
C TRP A 105 21.00 -1.64 -7.11
N SER A 106 20.05 -1.30 -7.98
CA SER A 106 20.21 -0.42 -9.12
C SER A 106 18.95 0.44 -9.26
N GLU A 107 19.05 1.53 -10.02
CA GLU A 107 17.96 2.41 -10.41
C GLU A 107 17.86 2.37 -11.94
N PRO A 108 17.19 1.33 -12.50
CA PRO A 108 17.26 1.04 -13.93
C PRO A 108 16.50 2.06 -14.77
N THR A 109 15.47 2.70 -14.23
CA THR A 109 14.58 3.57 -15.00
C THR A 109 13.82 4.52 -14.09
N HIS A 110 13.08 5.46 -14.69
CA HIS A 110 12.15 6.36 -14.00
C HIS A 110 10.77 6.25 -14.63
N ILE A 111 9.73 6.28 -13.80
CA ILE A 111 8.34 6.33 -14.26
C ILE A 111 8.13 7.65 -15.00
N PRO A 112 7.51 7.67 -16.20
CA PRO A 112 7.30 8.90 -16.95
C PRO A 112 6.47 9.97 -16.24
N ILE A 113 5.63 9.55 -15.29
CA ILE A 113 4.77 10.40 -14.45
C ILE A 113 5.09 10.16 -12.98
N GLY A 114 4.92 11.17 -12.13
CA GLY A 114 5.03 10.98 -10.68
C GLY A 114 3.83 10.20 -10.14
N LEU A 115 4.06 9.07 -9.47
CA LEU A 115 3.01 8.26 -8.88
C LEU A 115 3.23 8.01 -7.39
N ASP A 116 2.13 7.86 -6.69
CA ASP A 116 2.05 7.47 -5.28
C ASP A 116 0.80 6.58 -5.09
N HIS A 117 0.86 5.55 -4.26
CA HIS A 117 -0.25 4.60 -4.01
C HIS A 117 -0.78 3.88 -5.26
N ALA A 118 0.01 3.73 -6.32
CA ALA A 118 -0.39 2.90 -7.46
C ALA A 118 -0.34 1.40 -7.09
N GLU A 119 -1.11 0.61 -7.82
CA GLU A 119 -1.13 -0.83 -7.64
C GLU A 119 -0.18 -1.51 -8.65
N ALA A 120 0.76 -2.32 -8.15
CA ALA A 120 1.72 -2.99 -9.02
C ALA A 120 1.50 -4.48 -9.15
N ALA A 121 1.67 -4.96 -10.38
CA ALA A 121 1.67 -6.38 -10.69
C ALA A 121 2.80 -6.75 -11.65
N ALA A 122 3.19 -8.02 -11.62
CA ALA A 122 4.10 -8.60 -12.61
C ALA A 122 3.34 -9.57 -13.51
N TYR A 123 3.52 -9.45 -14.81
CA TYR A 123 2.99 -10.37 -15.80
C TYR A 123 3.93 -10.45 -17.01
N ASP A 124 4.21 -11.67 -17.47
CA ASP A 124 5.07 -11.95 -18.63
C ASP A 124 6.43 -11.21 -18.60
N GLY A 125 7.05 -11.19 -17.40
CA GLY A 125 8.35 -10.55 -17.19
C GLY A 125 8.35 -9.03 -17.19
N LYS A 126 7.20 -8.40 -17.11
CA LYS A 126 7.00 -6.94 -17.10
C LYS A 126 6.35 -6.47 -15.81
N LEU A 127 6.61 -5.21 -15.45
CA LEU A 127 5.97 -4.50 -14.36
C LEU A 127 4.79 -3.69 -14.90
N TYR A 128 3.68 -3.73 -14.19
CA TYR A 128 2.48 -2.95 -14.48
C TYR A 128 2.11 -2.09 -13.28
N LEU A 129 1.73 -0.83 -13.53
CA LEU A 129 1.25 0.12 -12.52
C LEU A 129 -0.14 0.61 -12.91
N ALA A 130 -1.12 0.47 -12.02
CA ALA A 130 -2.50 0.85 -12.26
C ALA A 130 -3.00 1.87 -11.23
N GLY A 131 -3.57 2.99 -11.69
CA GLY A 131 -4.08 4.06 -10.82
C GLY A 131 -2.99 4.76 -10.02
N GLY A 132 -3.33 5.16 -8.81
CA GLY A 132 -2.45 5.92 -7.92
C GLY A 132 -2.80 7.41 -7.89
N TYR A 133 -2.00 8.20 -7.17
CA TYR A 133 -2.08 9.65 -7.14
C TYR A 133 -0.98 10.25 -8.02
N LEU A 134 -1.35 11.10 -8.95
CA LEU A 134 -0.42 11.93 -9.73
C LEU A 134 0.22 12.96 -8.82
N ASN A 135 1.55 12.95 -8.76
CA ASN A 135 2.34 13.85 -7.91
C ASN A 135 1.93 13.86 -6.42
N GLY A 136 1.29 12.76 -5.96
CA GLY A 136 0.79 12.64 -4.60
C GLY A 136 -0.50 13.41 -4.29
N GLU A 137 -1.18 13.95 -5.29
CA GLU A 137 -2.33 14.84 -5.11
C GLU A 137 -3.62 14.29 -5.73
N GLU A 138 -3.66 14.07 -7.03
CA GLU A 138 -4.88 13.72 -7.76
C GLU A 138 -4.89 12.24 -8.17
N PRO A 139 -6.01 11.51 -7.93
CA PRO A 139 -6.12 10.13 -8.35
C PRO A 139 -6.19 10.02 -9.88
N THR A 140 -5.62 8.94 -10.42
CA THR A 140 -5.60 8.70 -11.86
C THR A 140 -6.23 7.36 -12.23
N THR A 141 -6.62 7.24 -13.49
CA THR A 141 -7.00 5.98 -14.14
C THR A 141 -5.87 5.40 -14.99
N ASP A 142 -4.71 6.01 -14.97
CA ASP A 142 -3.59 5.61 -15.82
C ASP A 142 -3.16 4.18 -15.56
N PHE A 143 -2.73 3.55 -16.64
CA PHE A 143 -2.20 2.20 -16.62
C PHE A 143 -0.92 2.13 -17.42
N TRP A 144 0.17 1.77 -16.76
CA TRP A 144 1.51 1.78 -17.33
C TRP A 144 2.14 0.40 -17.31
N GLN A 145 2.93 0.11 -18.35
CA GLN A 145 3.76 -1.08 -18.45
C GLN A 145 5.22 -0.67 -18.56
N TYR A 146 6.08 -1.34 -17.80
CA TYR A 146 7.54 -1.28 -17.95
C TYR A 146 8.07 -2.64 -18.38
N ASP A 147 8.87 -2.65 -19.43
CA ASP A 147 9.59 -3.83 -19.91
C ASP A 147 11.07 -3.72 -19.53
N PRO A 148 11.55 -4.48 -18.53
CA PRO A 148 12.94 -4.42 -18.09
C PRO A 148 13.96 -4.86 -19.14
N LYS A 149 13.54 -5.64 -20.16
CA LYS A 149 14.46 -6.12 -21.21
C LYS A 149 14.80 -5.02 -22.21
N SER A 150 13.86 -4.15 -22.49
CA SER A 150 14.02 -3.05 -23.45
C SER A 150 14.19 -1.70 -22.77
N ASP A 151 14.11 -1.64 -21.44
CA ASP A 151 14.07 -0.41 -20.61
C ASP A 151 13.04 0.59 -21.13
N ARG A 152 11.82 0.11 -21.34
CA ARG A 152 10.79 0.93 -22.00
C ARG A 152 9.50 0.95 -21.21
N TRP A 153 8.98 2.18 -21.00
CA TRP A 153 7.64 2.44 -20.51
C TRP A 153 6.65 2.57 -21.67
N THR A 154 5.45 2.07 -21.46
CA THR A 154 4.32 2.17 -22.40
C THR A 154 3.06 2.47 -21.61
N GLN A 155 2.35 3.52 -21.97
CA GLN A 155 1.01 3.77 -21.44
C GLN A 155 0.03 2.84 -22.14
N LEU A 156 -0.75 2.12 -21.39
CA LEU A 156 -1.79 1.22 -21.84
C LEU A 156 -3.18 1.89 -21.69
N PRO A 157 -4.25 1.30 -22.27
CA PRO A 157 -5.59 1.82 -22.07
C PRO A 157 -5.91 1.99 -20.60
N SER A 158 -6.36 3.21 -20.23
CA SER A 158 -6.71 3.58 -18.86
C SER A 158 -7.87 2.75 -18.31
N MET A 159 -7.93 2.61 -16.97
CA MET A 159 -9.10 2.08 -16.26
C MET A 159 -10.34 2.94 -16.52
N HIS A 160 -11.52 2.45 -16.17
CA HIS A 160 -12.73 3.23 -16.20
C HIS A 160 -12.74 4.30 -15.09
N GLN A 161 -13.62 5.29 -15.27
CA GLN A 161 -13.92 6.25 -14.21
C GLN A 161 -14.81 5.61 -13.12
N PRO A 162 -14.72 6.01 -11.87
CA PRO A 162 -13.86 7.08 -11.33
C PRO A 162 -12.41 6.62 -11.06
N PRO A 163 -11.44 7.59 -11.06
CA PRO A 163 -10.04 7.30 -10.77
C PRO A 163 -9.85 6.83 -9.32
N ARG A 164 -8.79 6.07 -9.07
CA ARG A 164 -8.56 5.45 -7.76
C ARG A 164 -7.10 5.24 -7.42
N ALA A 165 -6.82 5.20 -6.13
CA ALA A 165 -5.54 4.83 -5.56
C ALA A 165 -5.71 3.91 -4.34
N ALA A 166 -4.63 3.30 -3.86
CA ALA A 166 -4.59 2.46 -2.66
C ALA A 166 -5.59 1.27 -2.69
N GLY A 167 -5.76 0.65 -3.85
CA GLY A 167 -6.55 -0.55 -4.05
C GLY A 167 -5.78 -1.85 -3.77
N ALA A 168 -6.20 -2.92 -4.40
CA ALA A 168 -5.50 -4.20 -4.41
C ALA A 168 -5.41 -4.75 -5.83
N VAL A 169 -4.31 -5.43 -6.14
CA VAL A 169 -4.07 -5.98 -7.47
C VAL A 169 -3.71 -7.46 -7.43
N GLY A 170 -4.08 -8.19 -8.48
CA GLY A 170 -3.68 -9.57 -8.68
C GLY A 170 -3.74 -9.97 -10.15
N VAL A 171 -2.95 -10.96 -10.55
CA VAL A 171 -2.96 -11.49 -11.92
C VAL A 171 -3.37 -12.96 -11.90
N ILE A 172 -4.41 -13.31 -12.67
CA ILE A 172 -4.87 -14.68 -12.86
C ILE A 172 -4.89 -15.00 -14.34
N GLY A 173 -4.07 -15.96 -14.76
CA GLY A 173 -3.90 -16.30 -16.18
C GLY A 173 -3.40 -15.11 -16.99
N HIS A 174 -4.22 -14.60 -17.89
CA HIS A 174 -3.91 -13.44 -18.73
C HIS A 174 -4.74 -12.21 -18.38
N LYS A 175 -5.18 -12.11 -17.14
CA LYS A 175 -6.00 -10.99 -16.66
C LYS A 175 -5.42 -10.36 -15.39
N LEU A 176 -5.39 -9.04 -15.37
CA LEU A 176 -5.11 -8.23 -14.18
C LEU A 176 -6.44 -7.83 -13.54
N TYR A 177 -6.51 -7.94 -12.25
CA TYR A 177 -7.66 -7.59 -11.40
C TYR A 177 -7.26 -6.44 -10.50
N VAL A 178 -8.04 -5.35 -10.49
CA VAL A 178 -7.86 -4.19 -9.62
C VAL A 178 -9.12 -3.98 -8.80
N ALA A 179 -9.02 -4.12 -7.48
CA ALA A 179 -10.17 -4.07 -6.57
C ALA A 179 -10.08 -2.91 -5.58
N GLY A 180 -11.21 -2.28 -5.29
CA GLY A 180 -11.33 -1.26 -4.25
C GLY A 180 -10.60 0.04 -4.55
N GLY A 181 -10.05 0.66 -3.51
CA GLY A 181 -9.39 1.96 -3.57
C GLY A 181 -10.31 3.12 -3.23
N ALA A 182 -9.79 4.33 -3.36
CA ALA A 182 -10.50 5.56 -3.08
C ALA A 182 -10.07 6.69 -4.03
N PRO A 183 -10.94 7.70 -4.24
CA PRO A 183 -10.59 8.86 -5.06
C PRO A 183 -9.71 9.87 -4.32
N GLN A 184 -9.64 9.79 -2.99
CA GLN A 184 -8.94 10.76 -2.15
C GLN A 184 -8.48 10.10 -0.85
N THR A 185 -7.33 10.52 -0.31
CA THR A 185 -6.79 9.98 0.95
C THR A 185 -6.82 10.96 2.12
N PHE A 186 -7.18 12.23 1.91
CA PHE A 186 -6.96 13.28 2.92
C PHE A 186 -8.19 14.13 3.25
N ASN A 187 -8.36 14.41 4.54
CA ASN A 187 -9.12 15.53 5.13
C ASN A 187 -10.65 15.55 5.01
N VAL A 188 -11.33 14.40 4.95
CA VAL A 188 -12.78 14.38 5.13
C VAL A 188 -13.18 13.28 6.10
N SER A 189 -14.05 13.60 7.03
CA SER A 189 -14.56 12.68 8.07
C SER A 189 -15.31 11.46 7.50
N SER A 190 -15.65 11.51 6.22
CA SER A 190 -16.10 10.35 5.42
C SER A 190 -15.90 10.67 3.94
N PHE A 191 -15.31 9.75 3.20
CA PHE A 191 -15.13 9.84 1.75
C PHE A 191 -15.57 8.54 1.09
N PRO A 192 -15.96 8.59 -0.18
CA PRO A 192 -16.34 7.38 -0.88
C PRO A 192 -15.16 6.42 -0.97
N VAL A 193 -15.40 5.17 -0.63
CA VAL A 193 -14.47 4.06 -0.86
C VAL A 193 -15.08 3.11 -1.86
N TYR A 194 -14.27 2.59 -2.75
CA TYR A 194 -14.77 1.74 -3.81
C TYR A 194 -14.78 0.28 -3.39
N ASN A 195 -15.79 -0.43 -3.86
CA ASN A 195 -15.87 -1.89 -3.82
C ASN A 195 -15.77 -2.51 -5.24
N THR A 196 -15.62 -1.69 -6.26
CA THR A 196 -15.56 -2.13 -7.65
C THR A 196 -14.36 -3.01 -7.91
N LEU A 197 -14.52 -3.97 -8.82
CA LEU A 197 -13.48 -4.80 -9.40
C LEU A 197 -13.39 -4.50 -10.89
N GLU A 198 -12.22 -4.07 -11.35
CA GLU A 198 -11.90 -3.91 -12.76
C GLU A 198 -10.92 -4.98 -13.22
N ILE A 199 -11.10 -5.44 -14.44
CA ILE A 199 -10.36 -6.58 -15.00
C ILE A 199 -9.81 -6.16 -16.35
N TYR A 200 -8.49 -6.12 -16.48
CA TYR A 200 -7.80 -5.90 -17.74
C TYR A 200 -7.40 -7.24 -18.36
N ASP A 201 -7.77 -7.46 -19.60
CA ASP A 201 -7.38 -8.65 -20.36
C ASP A 201 -6.17 -8.34 -21.24
N PHE A 202 -5.01 -8.89 -20.91
CA PHE A 202 -3.76 -8.69 -21.64
C PHE A 202 -3.80 -9.16 -23.10
N LYS A 203 -4.73 -10.05 -23.46
CA LYS A 203 -4.88 -10.53 -24.86
C LYS A 203 -5.67 -9.56 -25.71
N THR A 204 -6.68 -8.92 -25.14
CA THR A 204 -7.58 -8.02 -25.88
C THR A 204 -7.23 -6.55 -25.68
N GLY A 205 -6.46 -6.22 -24.64
CA GLY A 205 -6.13 -4.84 -24.28
C GLY A 205 -7.32 -4.06 -23.75
N LYS A 206 -8.33 -4.73 -23.17
CA LYS A 206 -9.58 -4.09 -22.73
C LYS A 206 -9.84 -4.31 -21.24
N TRP A 207 -10.43 -3.27 -20.63
CA TRP A 207 -10.98 -3.31 -19.28
C TRP A 207 -12.45 -3.75 -19.30
N THR A 208 -12.85 -4.47 -18.27
CA THR A 208 -14.24 -4.89 -17.97
C THR A 208 -14.45 -4.84 -16.47
N PHE A 209 -15.70 -4.89 -16.02
CA PHE A 209 -16.03 -5.00 -14.61
C PHE A 209 -16.27 -6.46 -14.21
N GLY A 210 -15.80 -6.83 -13.01
CA GLY A 210 -16.22 -8.02 -12.29
C GLY A 210 -17.26 -7.69 -11.22
N ALA A 211 -17.75 -8.71 -10.51
CA ALA A 211 -18.60 -8.50 -9.34
C ALA A 211 -17.85 -7.65 -8.29
N PRO A 212 -18.52 -6.67 -7.66
CA PRO A 212 -17.89 -5.83 -6.66
C PRO A 212 -17.61 -6.61 -5.37
N MET A 213 -16.58 -6.18 -4.61
CA MET A 213 -16.37 -6.65 -3.24
C MET A 213 -17.61 -6.40 -2.37
N GLN A 214 -17.78 -7.17 -1.31
CA GLN A 214 -18.91 -6.97 -0.39
C GLN A 214 -18.78 -5.65 0.38
N ILE A 215 -17.54 -5.24 0.71
CA ILE A 215 -17.26 -4.03 1.47
C ILE A 215 -16.23 -3.18 0.74
N GLY A 216 -16.61 -1.93 0.42
CA GLY A 216 -15.71 -0.95 -0.15
C GLY A 216 -14.62 -0.56 0.85
N ARG A 217 -13.37 -0.48 0.39
CA ARG A 217 -12.22 -0.13 1.21
C ARG A 217 -10.99 0.24 0.39
N HIS A 218 -10.08 0.97 1.02
CA HIS A 218 -8.82 1.42 0.46
C HIS A 218 -7.64 1.09 1.40
N HIS A 219 -6.41 1.36 0.98
CA HIS A 219 -5.19 0.94 1.68
C HIS A 219 -5.21 -0.56 1.95
N ILE A 220 -5.72 -1.29 0.97
CA ILE A 220 -5.80 -2.74 0.92
C ILE A 220 -4.63 -3.30 0.10
N SER A 221 -4.40 -4.58 0.21
CA SER A 221 -3.44 -5.27 -0.66
C SER A 221 -3.96 -6.66 -0.98
N GLY A 222 -3.49 -7.26 -2.06
CA GLY A 222 -3.99 -8.55 -2.50
C GLY A 222 -2.92 -9.47 -3.05
N ALA A 223 -3.26 -10.76 -3.12
CA ALA A 223 -2.44 -11.79 -3.74
C ALA A 223 -3.29 -12.87 -4.40
N VAL A 224 -2.71 -13.56 -5.35
CA VAL A 224 -3.37 -14.67 -6.04
C VAL A 224 -2.77 -16.00 -5.59
N VAL A 225 -3.60 -16.89 -5.07
CA VAL A 225 -3.24 -18.26 -4.71
C VAL A 225 -4.24 -19.22 -5.35
N ASP A 226 -3.74 -20.25 -6.02
CA ASP A 226 -4.54 -21.30 -6.69
C ASP A 226 -5.65 -20.74 -7.61
N GLY A 227 -5.35 -19.64 -8.32
CA GLY A 227 -6.28 -18.99 -9.25
C GLY A 227 -7.40 -18.18 -8.59
N MET A 228 -7.32 -17.95 -7.29
CA MET A 228 -8.23 -17.11 -6.51
C MET A 228 -7.54 -15.81 -6.10
N PHE A 229 -8.24 -14.68 -6.18
CA PHE A 229 -7.72 -13.39 -5.76
C PHE A 229 -8.19 -13.07 -4.33
N TYR A 230 -7.23 -12.93 -3.41
CA TYR A 230 -7.45 -12.63 -2.01
C TYR A 230 -7.12 -11.17 -1.73
N VAL A 231 -7.98 -10.48 -0.98
CA VAL A 231 -7.82 -9.08 -0.60
C VAL A 231 -7.95 -8.92 0.92
N ALA A 232 -6.95 -8.30 1.53
CA ALA A 232 -6.81 -8.23 2.99
C ALA A 232 -6.79 -6.80 3.52
N GLY A 233 -7.44 -6.58 4.67
CA GLY A 233 -7.36 -5.40 5.49
C GLY A 233 -7.94 -4.13 4.86
N GLY A 234 -7.26 -3.02 5.11
CA GLY A 234 -7.61 -1.69 4.63
C GLY A 234 -8.44 -0.89 5.61
N ARG A 235 -8.96 0.22 5.11
CA ARG A 235 -9.88 1.13 5.80
C ARG A 235 -11.18 1.27 5.03
N GLY A 236 -12.28 1.45 5.76
CA GLY A 236 -13.56 1.87 5.21
C GLY A 236 -13.65 3.39 5.04
N SER A 237 -14.87 3.89 4.88
CA SER A 237 -15.15 5.33 4.86
C SER A 237 -14.92 6.06 6.19
N ARG A 238 -14.66 5.34 7.25
CA ARG A 238 -14.23 5.84 8.56
C ARG A 238 -12.88 5.21 8.86
N ASP A 239 -11.93 5.98 9.30
CA ASP A 239 -10.49 5.67 9.39
C ASP A 239 -10.05 4.49 10.30
N HIS A 240 -10.90 3.49 10.49
CA HIS A 240 -10.55 2.31 11.26
C HIS A 240 -9.99 1.20 10.39
N SER A 241 -8.88 0.62 10.84
CA SER A 241 -8.29 -0.55 10.20
C SER A 241 -9.18 -1.78 10.33
N LEU A 242 -9.34 -2.50 9.22
CA LEU A 242 -10.30 -3.58 9.10
C LEU A 242 -9.63 -4.96 9.21
N THR A 243 -10.35 -5.91 9.81
CA THR A 243 -9.99 -7.34 9.85
C THR A 243 -10.53 -8.12 8.65
N ILE A 244 -11.10 -7.42 7.66
CA ILE A 244 -11.80 -8.02 6.54
C ILE A 244 -10.83 -8.72 5.62
N PHE A 245 -11.20 -9.93 5.23
CA PHE A 245 -10.48 -10.76 4.28
C PHE A 245 -11.50 -11.38 3.33
N GLU A 246 -11.34 -11.15 2.04
CA GLU A 246 -12.25 -11.62 0.99
C GLU A 246 -11.47 -12.34 -0.10
N ARG A 247 -12.14 -13.29 -0.77
CA ARG A 247 -11.63 -14.05 -1.90
C ARG A 247 -12.57 -13.93 -3.08
N TYR A 248 -12.02 -13.59 -4.24
CA TYR A 248 -12.73 -13.59 -5.51
C TYR A 248 -12.42 -14.87 -6.31
N ASP A 249 -13.48 -15.50 -6.82
CA ASP A 249 -13.39 -16.60 -7.78
C ASP A 249 -13.74 -16.10 -9.20
N PRO A 250 -12.77 -16.05 -10.13
CA PRO A 250 -13.01 -15.57 -11.49
C PRO A 250 -13.90 -16.49 -12.32
N LYS A 251 -14.10 -17.76 -11.90
CA LYS A 251 -14.95 -18.72 -12.63
C LYS A 251 -16.44 -18.47 -12.36
N THR A 252 -16.79 -18.14 -11.13
CA THR A 252 -18.18 -17.84 -10.73
C THR A 252 -18.47 -16.35 -10.76
N ASN A 253 -17.43 -15.49 -10.86
CA ASN A 253 -17.51 -14.03 -10.72
C ASN A 253 -18.12 -13.62 -9.38
N GLU A 254 -17.67 -14.24 -8.27
CA GLU A 254 -18.23 -14.02 -6.94
C GLU A 254 -17.14 -13.77 -5.89
N TRP A 255 -17.49 -12.95 -4.90
CA TRP A 255 -16.69 -12.76 -3.69
C TRP A 255 -17.21 -13.58 -2.53
N THR A 256 -16.28 -14.15 -1.77
CA THR A 256 -16.56 -14.89 -0.54
C THR A 256 -15.84 -14.23 0.63
N THR A 257 -16.56 -13.95 1.72
CA THR A 257 -15.94 -13.56 2.99
C THR A 257 -15.18 -14.73 3.57
N MET A 258 -13.91 -14.51 3.85
CA MET A 258 -13.01 -15.50 4.44
C MET A 258 -12.88 -15.29 5.96
N PRO A 259 -12.31 -16.24 6.71
CA PRO A 259 -12.00 -16.04 8.12
C PRO A 259 -11.27 -14.73 8.36
N LYS A 260 -11.79 -13.90 9.27
CA LYS A 260 -11.22 -12.60 9.59
C LYS A 260 -9.74 -12.70 9.93
N MET A 261 -8.98 -11.68 9.54
CA MET A 261 -7.60 -11.56 10.01
C MET A 261 -7.56 -11.46 11.54
N PRO A 262 -6.49 -11.95 12.18
CA PRO A 262 -6.34 -11.89 13.64
C PRO A 262 -6.26 -10.46 14.20
N PHE A 263 -6.02 -9.47 13.35
CA PHE A 263 -5.92 -8.04 13.72
C PHE A 263 -6.38 -7.15 12.55
N GLY A 264 -6.85 -5.95 12.87
CA GLY A 264 -7.17 -4.92 11.88
C GLY A 264 -5.89 -4.26 11.38
N VAL A 265 -5.77 -4.07 10.09
CA VAL A 265 -4.59 -3.44 9.49
C VAL A 265 -4.91 -2.71 8.20
N ALA A 266 -4.35 -1.52 8.05
CA ALA A 266 -4.33 -0.75 6.82
C ALA A 266 -2.91 -0.68 6.25
N SER A 267 -2.78 -0.40 4.96
CA SER A 267 -1.49 -0.39 4.25
C SER A 267 -0.61 -1.63 4.50
N PRO A 268 -1.18 -2.85 4.69
CA PRO A 268 -0.35 -4.05 4.74
C PRO A 268 0.23 -4.30 3.35
N ARG A 269 1.22 -5.20 3.28
CA ARG A 269 1.59 -5.81 2.00
C ARG A 269 1.22 -7.27 2.00
N VAL A 270 0.66 -7.71 0.87
CA VAL A 270 0.15 -9.08 0.72
C VAL A 270 0.84 -9.72 -0.48
N VAL A 271 1.40 -10.90 -0.25
CA VAL A 271 2.06 -11.68 -1.30
C VAL A 271 1.59 -13.13 -1.28
N ALA A 272 1.68 -13.80 -2.42
CA ALA A 272 1.49 -15.23 -2.53
C ALA A 272 2.84 -15.93 -2.45
N ALA A 273 3.00 -16.85 -1.51
CA ALA A 273 4.22 -17.65 -1.36
C ALA A 273 3.90 -19.05 -0.85
N GLY A 274 4.50 -20.08 -1.43
CA GLY A 274 4.33 -21.48 -0.98
C GLY A 274 2.89 -21.96 -0.90
N GLY A 275 1.99 -21.45 -1.75
CA GLY A 275 0.55 -21.76 -1.71
C GLY A 275 -0.20 -21.09 -0.54
N ARG A 276 0.36 -20.04 0.04
CA ARG A 276 -0.19 -19.25 1.14
C ARG A 276 -0.40 -17.80 0.73
N VAL A 277 -1.35 -17.13 1.38
CA VAL A 277 -1.46 -15.68 1.38
C VAL A 277 -0.69 -15.17 2.58
N VAL A 278 0.32 -14.33 2.36
CA VAL A 278 1.17 -13.79 3.44
C VAL A 278 0.90 -12.29 3.56
N VAL A 279 0.50 -11.87 4.76
CA VAL A 279 0.22 -10.46 5.11
C VAL A 279 1.37 -9.94 5.97
N ILE A 280 1.93 -8.80 5.59
CA ILE A 280 3.18 -8.27 6.16
C ILE A 280 2.98 -6.82 6.57
N GLY A 281 3.31 -6.48 7.82
CA GLY A 281 3.29 -5.11 8.32
C GLY A 281 1.92 -4.46 8.28
N GLY A 282 1.91 -3.16 8.07
CA GLY A 282 0.74 -2.29 8.06
C GLY A 282 0.62 -1.45 9.31
N GLU A 283 -0.47 -0.73 9.42
CA GLU A 283 -0.74 0.16 10.55
C GLU A 283 -2.17 0.01 11.04
N ASP A 284 -2.38 0.40 12.30
CA ASP A 284 -3.69 0.72 12.84
C ASP A 284 -3.68 2.18 13.31
N GLN A 285 -4.57 2.97 12.76
CA GLN A 285 -4.75 4.37 13.13
C GLN A 285 -6.10 4.53 13.81
N PHE A 286 -6.14 5.16 14.96
CA PHE A 286 -7.37 5.41 15.72
C PHE A 286 -7.63 6.90 15.91
N ASN A 287 -6.65 7.77 15.68
CA ASN A 287 -6.83 9.22 15.64
C ASN A 287 -5.87 9.82 14.60
N TRP A 288 -6.39 10.04 13.40
CA TRP A 288 -5.62 10.58 12.29
C TRP A 288 -5.15 12.03 12.54
N GLU A 289 -5.99 12.85 13.15
CA GLU A 289 -5.71 14.27 13.36
C GLU A 289 -4.56 14.47 14.36
N GLU A 290 -4.44 13.60 15.34
CA GLU A 290 -3.38 13.62 16.34
C GLU A 290 -2.18 12.76 15.97
N GLY A 291 -2.27 12.01 14.86
CA GLY A 291 -1.22 11.09 14.42
C GLY A 291 -1.04 9.90 15.37
N GLU A 292 -2.11 9.53 16.07
CA GLU A 292 -2.13 8.39 16.96
C GLU A 292 -2.38 7.09 16.21
N GLY A 293 -1.59 6.10 16.52
CA GLY A 293 -1.65 4.79 15.89
C GLY A 293 -0.36 4.02 16.11
N TRP A 294 -0.33 2.82 15.61
CA TRP A 294 0.89 2.01 15.61
C TRP A 294 1.13 1.37 14.24
N VAL A 295 2.39 1.12 13.98
CA VAL A 295 2.87 0.38 12.83
C VAL A 295 3.35 -0.97 13.32
N THR A 296 3.09 -2.04 12.60
CA THR A 296 3.39 -3.40 13.07
C THR A 296 4.54 -4.06 12.32
N PRO A 297 5.44 -4.79 13.01
CA PRO A 297 6.42 -5.68 12.39
C PRO A 297 5.84 -7.07 12.11
N SER A 298 4.57 -7.33 12.42
CA SER A 298 4.01 -8.68 12.35
C SER A 298 3.85 -9.17 10.92
N ALA A 299 3.99 -10.47 10.77
CA ALA A 299 3.69 -11.19 9.55
C ALA A 299 2.79 -12.40 9.86
N TRP A 300 1.86 -12.66 8.96
CA TRP A 300 0.88 -13.73 9.10
C TRP A 300 0.71 -14.46 7.78
N GLU A 301 0.44 -15.76 7.85
CA GLU A 301 0.07 -16.56 6.70
C GLU A 301 -1.35 -17.10 6.85
N PHE A 302 -2.08 -17.11 5.74
CA PHE A 302 -3.35 -17.81 5.61
C PHE A 302 -3.18 -19.01 4.70
N ASP A 303 -3.63 -20.17 5.19
CA ASP A 303 -3.67 -21.40 4.42
C ASP A 303 -5.05 -21.59 3.79
N PRO A 304 -5.20 -21.46 2.46
CA PRO A 304 -6.48 -21.65 1.79
C PRO A 304 -7.04 -23.07 1.89
N LYS A 305 -6.18 -24.07 2.13
CA LYS A 305 -6.61 -25.47 2.25
C LYS A 305 -7.27 -25.77 3.58
N THR A 306 -6.79 -25.14 4.64
CA THR A 306 -7.31 -25.36 6.00
C THR A 306 -8.21 -24.21 6.48
N ASN A 307 -8.26 -23.10 5.76
CA ASN A 307 -8.95 -21.86 6.13
C ASN A 307 -8.45 -21.29 7.48
N LYS A 308 -7.16 -21.41 7.78
CA LYS A 308 -6.58 -20.97 9.05
C LYS A 308 -5.49 -19.95 8.87
N TRP A 309 -5.46 -19.01 9.81
CA TRP A 309 -4.36 -18.06 10.00
C TRP A 309 -3.30 -18.65 10.92
N SER A 310 -2.05 -18.39 10.61
CA SER A 310 -0.90 -18.70 11.46
C SER A 310 0.04 -17.51 11.51
N ARG A 311 0.63 -17.26 12.68
CA ARG A 311 1.59 -16.19 12.86
C ARG A 311 2.97 -16.64 12.37
N LEU A 312 3.66 -15.74 11.66
CA LEU A 312 5.04 -15.87 11.24
C LEU A 312 5.97 -15.09 12.18
N PRO A 313 7.28 -15.30 12.11
CA PRO A 313 8.24 -14.44 12.81
C PRO A 313 8.03 -12.97 12.47
N ASN A 314 8.20 -12.09 13.45
CA ASN A 314 8.16 -10.64 13.22
C ASN A 314 9.38 -10.20 12.39
N MET A 315 9.18 -9.18 11.55
CA MET A 315 10.28 -8.40 11.00
C MET A 315 11.06 -7.70 12.13
N HIS A 316 12.30 -7.30 11.84
CA HIS A 316 13.09 -6.48 12.77
C HIS A 316 12.58 -5.02 12.78
N THR A 317 12.05 -4.56 11.64
CA THR A 317 11.55 -3.20 11.47
C THR A 317 10.04 -3.23 11.23
N GLU A 318 9.29 -2.54 12.06
CA GLU A 318 7.89 -2.23 11.79
C GLU A 318 7.77 -1.38 10.53
N ARG A 319 6.73 -1.64 9.73
CA ARG A 319 6.52 -0.90 8.48
C ARG A 319 5.08 -0.91 8.00
N ARG A 320 4.65 0.21 7.44
CA ARG A 320 3.44 0.37 6.65
C ARG A 320 3.77 0.95 5.28
N GLY A 321 2.93 0.76 4.29
CA GLY A 321 3.09 1.40 2.99
C GLY A 321 4.44 1.12 2.31
N GLY A 322 5.15 0.06 2.69
CA GLY A 322 6.32 -0.43 1.98
C GLY A 322 5.95 -1.24 0.76
N GLY A 323 6.92 -1.85 0.09
CA GLY A 323 6.71 -2.84 -0.94
C GLY A 323 6.88 -4.27 -0.40
N ALA A 324 6.28 -5.25 -1.06
CA ALA A 324 6.63 -6.66 -0.86
C ALA A 324 6.62 -7.43 -2.17
N GLY A 325 7.55 -8.38 -2.31
CA GLY A 325 7.66 -9.21 -3.49
C GLY A 325 8.27 -10.58 -3.17
N VAL A 326 8.15 -11.49 -4.12
CA VAL A 326 8.67 -12.85 -3.99
C VAL A 326 9.67 -13.13 -5.11
N ALA A 327 10.89 -13.51 -4.76
CA ALA A 327 11.92 -13.89 -5.70
C ALA A 327 12.94 -14.83 -5.04
N GLY A 328 13.62 -15.67 -5.80
CA GLY A 328 14.71 -16.52 -5.30
C GLY A 328 14.34 -17.41 -4.10
N GLY A 329 13.07 -17.86 -4.00
CA GLY A 329 12.60 -18.69 -2.88
C GLY A 329 12.41 -17.92 -1.57
N ARG A 330 12.35 -16.60 -1.61
CA ARG A 330 12.18 -15.73 -0.43
C ARG A 330 11.10 -14.68 -0.66
N ILE A 331 10.46 -14.28 0.44
CA ILE A 331 9.58 -13.11 0.53
C ILE A 331 10.47 -11.94 0.94
N TYR A 332 10.32 -10.80 0.29
CA TYR A 332 11.02 -9.55 0.58
C TYR A 332 10.03 -8.50 1.05
N ALA A 333 10.36 -7.81 2.14
CA ALA A 333 9.69 -6.61 2.61
C ALA A 333 10.66 -5.44 2.45
N VAL A 334 10.27 -4.39 1.73
CA VAL A 334 11.16 -3.31 1.32
C VAL A 334 10.58 -1.95 1.67
N GLY A 335 11.41 -1.06 2.20
CA GLY A 335 11.03 0.33 2.50
C GLY A 335 9.84 0.44 3.46
N GLY A 336 9.00 1.43 3.21
CA GLY A 336 7.85 1.78 4.03
C GLY A 336 8.16 2.82 5.10
N SER A 337 7.17 3.12 5.95
CA SER A 337 7.30 4.03 7.08
C SER A 337 7.14 3.27 8.39
N TYR A 338 7.95 3.61 9.38
CA TYR A 338 7.79 3.15 10.76
C TYR A 338 6.93 4.11 11.61
N CYS A 339 6.38 5.13 10.98
CA CYS A 339 5.47 6.09 11.61
C CYS A 339 4.04 5.90 11.12
N PRO A 340 3.03 5.93 12.00
CA PRO A 340 1.65 6.00 11.59
C PRO A 340 1.35 7.37 10.96
N GLY A 341 0.41 7.40 10.02
CA GLY A 341 -0.07 8.63 9.40
C GLY A 341 0.95 9.42 8.59
N LEU A 342 0.55 10.61 8.15
CA LEU A 342 1.42 11.59 7.50
C LEU A 342 1.87 12.62 8.52
N LYS A 343 3.16 12.88 8.59
CA LYS A 343 3.72 13.99 9.36
C LYS A 343 3.71 15.27 8.52
N PRO A 344 3.68 16.48 9.13
CA PRO A 344 3.74 17.74 8.41
C PRO A 344 4.95 17.88 7.47
N ASN A 345 6.03 17.15 7.76
CA ASN A 345 7.27 17.14 6.97
C ASN A 345 7.37 15.91 6.05
N GLY A 346 6.25 15.22 5.78
CA GLY A 346 6.19 14.00 4.99
C GLY A 346 6.42 12.72 5.80
N PRO A 347 6.21 11.55 5.18
CA PRO A 347 6.38 10.27 5.84
C PRO A 347 7.86 10.01 6.14
N VAL A 348 8.15 9.53 7.33
CA VAL A 348 9.50 9.08 7.71
C VAL A 348 9.69 7.68 7.16
N GLY A 349 10.35 7.57 6.02
CA GLY A 349 10.64 6.30 5.36
C GLY A 349 11.83 5.57 5.97
N THR A 350 11.86 4.26 5.77
CA THR A 350 13.01 3.41 6.10
C THR A 350 13.73 2.92 4.85
N HIS A 351 15.04 2.77 4.93
CA HIS A 351 15.87 2.11 3.92
C HIS A 351 15.91 0.58 4.08
N THR A 352 15.33 0.06 5.16
CA THR A 352 15.49 -1.34 5.52
C THR A 352 14.82 -2.28 4.53
N VAL A 353 15.50 -3.37 4.27
CA VAL A 353 15.01 -4.49 3.46
C VAL A 353 15.21 -5.77 4.24
N GLU A 354 14.18 -6.57 4.31
CA GLU A 354 14.21 -7.82 5.04
C GLU A 354 13.62 -8.95 4.20
N SER A 355 14.12 -10.16 4.38
CA SER A 355 13.59 -11.31 3.65
C SER A 355 13.37 -12.53 4.53
N LEU A 356 12.30 -13.27 4.24
CA LEU A 356 11.92 -14.51 4.89
C LEU A 356 11.96 -15.66 3.86
N PRO A 357 12.60 -16.81 4.13
CA PRO A 357 12.57 -17.93 3.19
C PRO A 357 11.16 -18.54 3.14
N ILE A 358 10.69 -18.91 1.94
CA ILE A 358 9.38 -19.57 1.77
C ILE A 358 9.29 -20.88 2.56
N SER A 359 10.42 -21.54 2.81
CA SER A 359 10.48 -22.73 3.65
C SER A 359 10.12 -22.48 5.13
N ALA A 360 10.09 -21.21 5.57
CA ALA A 360 9.61 -20.85 6.91
C ALA A 360 8.08 -20.88 7.03
N LEU A 361 7.35 -20.88 5.91
CA LEU A 361 5.89 -21.04 5.90
C LEU A 361 5.55 -22.46 6.36
N LYS A 362 4.52 -22.58 7.18
CA LYS A 362 4.15 -23.88 7.73
C LYS A 362 3.73 -24.85 6.63
N ARG A 363 4.38 -26.01 6.63
CA ARG A 363 3.95 -27.17 5.85
C ARG A 363 3.06 -28.00 6.75
N TYR A 364 1.79 -28.09 6.42
CA TYR A 364 0.86 -29.04 7.06
C TYR A 364 0.71 -30.26 6.19
#